data_2a2e7da0090b28641a4b3702db494e0d
#
_entry.id   2a2e7da0090b28641a4b3702db494e0d
#
_cell.length_a   1.000
_cell.length_b   1.000
_cell.length_c   1.000
_cell.angle_alpha   90.00
_cell.angle_beta   90.00
_cell.angle_gamma   90.00
#
_symmetry.space_group_name_H-M   'P 1'
#
loop_
_entity.id
_entity.type
_entity.pdbx_description
1 polymer ?
#
loop_
_entity_poly.entity_id
_entity_poly.type
_entity_poly.pdbx_seq_one_letter_code
_entity_poly.pdbx_strand_id
1 'polypeptide(L)'
;MPLIIRTTEEALMGVPDAYREASLGLGAGKLRTVFKVVLPSAIPGILSGVVLATGRIVGETAALIYTAGSVAKVPSNLMGSGRTLAVHMYVLSSEGLYMDQAYATAVILLIFVLVLNWVSGFCAKHLSKATNGQ
;
A
#
# COMPACT_ATOMS: atom_id res chain seq x y z
N MET A 1 7.26 6.24 -0.88
CA MET A 1 7.31 6.14 -2.36
C MET A 1 8.35 5.13 -2.89
N PRO A 2 9.59 5.00 -2.36
CA PRO A 2 10.56 4.04 -2.91
C PRO A 2 10.06 2.58 -2.96
N LEU A 3 9.26 2.17 -1.96
CA LEU A 3 8.75 0.80 -1.88
C LEU A 3 7.84 0.45 -3.06
N ILE A 4 6.88 1.32 -3.41
CA ILE A 4 5.95 1.06 -4.52
C ILE A 4 6.70 1.02 -5.86
N ILE A 5 7.65 1.92 -6.05
CA ILE A 5 8.46 1.96 -7.28
C ILE A 5 9.24 0.65 -7.41
N ARG A 6 9.93 0.23 -6.36
CA ARG A 6 10.74 -0.98 -6.37
C ARG A 6 9.91 -2.25 -6.58
N THR A 7 8.80 -2.40 -5.86
CA THR A 7 7.92 -3.56 -6.05
C THR A 7 7.25 -3.60 -7.42
N THR A 8 6.96 -2.43 -8.00
CA THR A 8 6.44 -2.33 -9.38
C THR A 8 7.52 -2.75 -10.39
N GLU A 9 8.75 -2.29 -10.21
CA GLU A 9 9.88 -2.68 -11.05
C GLU A 9 10.12 -4.18 -10.98
N GLU A 10 10.18 -4.76 -9.77
CA GLU A 10 10.33 -6.20 -9.56
C GLU A 10 9.18 -7.00 -10.20
N ALA A 11 7.94 -6.51 -10.10
CA ALA A 11 6.78 -7.15 -10.73
C ALA A 11 6.85 -7.12 -12.26
N LEU A 12 7.32 -6.02 -12.84
CA LEU A 12 7.50 -5.89 -14.30
C LEU A 12 8.66 -6.75 -14.79
N MET A 13 9.76 -6.83 -14.05
CA MET A 13 10.91 -7.67 -14.38
C MET A 13 10.59 -9.16 -14.21
N GLY A 14 9.68 -9.50 -13.30
CA GLY A 14 9.23 -10.87 -13.07
C GLY A 14 8.38 -11.47 -14.20
N VAL A 15 7.94 -10.68 -15.18
CA VAL A 15 7.22 -11.20 -16.36
C VAL A 15 8.20 -11.93 -17.29
N PRO A 16 7.96 -13.21 -17.64
CA PRO A 16 8.85 -13.99 -18.47
C PRO A 16 9.13 -13.32 -19.83
N ASP A 17 10.37 -13.33 -20.27
CA ASP A 17 10.76 -12.73 -21.54
C ASP A 17 10.09 -13.38 -22.74
N ALA A 18 9.71 -14.66 -22.63
CA ALA A 18 8.96 -15.35 -23.65
C ALA A 18 7.66 -14.63 -24.08
N TYR A 19 6.99 -13.94 -23.14
CA TYR A 19 5.79 -13.15 -23.49
C TYR A 19 6.14 -11.91 -24.31
N ARG A 20 7.29 -11.29 -24.03
CA ARG A 20 7.78 -10.15 -24.81
C ARG A 20 8.20 -10.56 -26.20
N GLU A 21 8.96 -11.65 -26.28
CA GLU A 21 9.47 -12.20 -27.56
C GLU A 21 8.33 -12.68 -28.46
N ALA A 22 7.35 -13.42 -27.89
CA ALA A 22 6.19 -13.87 -28.65
C ALA A 22 5.38 -12.67 -29.21
N SER A 23 5.14 -11.66 -28.42
CA SER A 23 4.41 -10.45 -28.87
C SER A 23 5.16 -9.69 -29.96
N LEU A 24 6.48 -9.53 -29.83
CA LEU A 24 7.32 -8.89 -30.83
C LEU A 24 7.43 -9.75 -32.11
N GLY A 25 7.53 -11.07 -31.95
CA GLY A 25 7.55 -12.02 -33.08
C GLY A 25 6.26 -12.00 -33.91
N LEU A 26 5.11 -11.70 -33.29
CA LEU A 26 3.84 -11.46 -33.96
C LEU A 26 3.73 -10.08 -34.62
N GLY A 27 4.80 -9.29 -34.62
CA GLY A 27 4.85 -7.96 -35.25
C GLY A 27 4.30 -6.82 -34.39
N ALA A 28 4.03 -7.04 -33.10
CA ALA A 28 3.61 -5.98 -32.21
C ALA A 28 4.78 -5.00 -31.92
N GLY A 29 4.50 -3.71 -31.94
CA GLY A 29 5.48 -2.70 -31.52
C GLY A 29 5.78 -2.74 -30.03
N LYS A 30 6.95 -2.25 -29.60
CA LYS A 30 7.41 -2.25 -28.20
C LYS A 30 6.39 -1.68 -27.21
N LEU A 31 5.79 -0.53 -27.52
CA LEU A 31 4.77 0.09 -26.66
C LEU A 31 3.53 -0.78 -26.52
N ARG A 32 3.07 -1.39 -27.61
CA ARG A 32 1.91 -2.29 -27.58
C ARG A 32 2.21 -3.53 -26.73
N THR A 33 3.41 -4.11 -26.83
CA THR A 33 3.85 -5.24 -26.02
C THR A 33 3.84 -4.86 -24.53
N VAL A 34 4.38 -3.69 -24.17
CA VAL A 34 4.40 -3.24 -22.77
C VAL A 34 2.99 -3.08 -22.21
N PHE A 35 2.11 -2.33 -22.89
CA PHE A 35 0.79 -2.02 -22.34
C PHE A 35 -0.25 -3.14 -22.46
N LYS A 36 -0.12 -4.02 -23.45
CA LYS A 36 -1.12 -5.08 -23.70
C LYS A 36 -0.69 -6.45 -23.20
N VAL A 37 0.61 -6.67 -22.94
CA VAL A 37 1.12 -7.99 -22.53
C VAL A 37 1.83 -7.89 -21.18
N VAL A 38 2.88 -7.08 -21.07
CA VAL A 38 3.74 -7.03 -19.88
C VAL A 38 2.99 -6.42 -18.68
N LEU A 39 2.40 -5.26 -18.86
CA LEU A 39 1.73 -4.54 -17.78
C LEU A 39 0.54 -5.33 -17.19
N PRO A 40 -0.38 -5.90 -17.99
CA PRO A 40 -1.45 -6.74 -17.45
C PRO A 40 -0.92 -7.97 -16.70
N SER A 41 0.13 -8.60 -17.19
CA SER A 41 0.77 -9.75 -16.52
C SER A 41 1.45 -9.38 -15.20
N ALA A 42 1.91 -8.14 -15.05
CA ALA A 42 2.55 -7.63 -13.83
C ALA A 42 1.54 -7.11 -12.77
N ILE A 43 0.28 -6.86 -13.13
CA ILE A 43 -0.74 -6.31 -12.22
C ILE A 43 -0.81 -7.04 -10.87
N PRO A 44 -0.83 -8.38 -10.78
CA PRO A 44 -0.90 -9.06 -9.48
C PRO A 44 0.28 -8.71 -8.56
N GLY A 45 1.48 -8.62 -9.11
CA GLY A 45 2.68 -8.24 -8.36
C GLY A 45 2.64 -6.77 -7.92
N ILE A 46 2.22 -5.86 -8.80
CA ILE A 46 2.05 -4.44 -8.49
C ILE A 46 1.04 -4.24 -7.37
N LEU A 47 -0.11 -4.93 -7.43
CA LEU A 47 -1.15 -4.84 -6.39
C LEU A 47 -0.66 -5.35 -5.04
N SER A 48 0.13 -6.43 -5.03
CA SER A 48 0.76 -6.94 -3.80
C SER A 48 1.69 -5.88 -3.18
N GLY A 49 2.47 -5.18 -3.99
CA GLY A 49 3.32 -4.07 -3.55
C GLY A 49 2.52 -2.89 -2.98
N VAL A 50 1.40 -2.54 -3.60
CA VAL A 50 0.50 -1.47 -3.10
C VAL A 50 -0.11 -1.85 -1.74
N VAL A 51 -0.55 -3.09 -1.57
CA VAL A 51 -1.08 -3.61 -0.29
C VAL A 51 -0.03 -3.48 0.82
N LEU A 52 1.20 -3.94 0.55
CA LEU A 52 2.31 -3.84 1.50
C LEU A 52 2.65 -2.39 1.85
N ALA A 53 2.69 -1.51 0.85
CA ALA A 53 2.95 -0.09 1.05
C ALA A 53 1.85 0.59 1.89
N THR A 54 0.58 0.23 1.69
CA THR A 54 -0.54 0.76 2.46
C THR A 54 -0.41 0.40 3.95
N GLY A 55 -0.09 -0.85 4.28
CA GLY A 55 0.16 -1.27 5.66
C GLY A 55 1.28 -0.47 6.32
N ARG A 56 2.37 -0.21 5.59
CA ARG A 56 3.48 0.60 6.08
C ARG A 56 3.08 2.07 6.33
N ILE A 57 2.33 2.68 5.42
CA ILE A 57 1.87 4.07 5.56
C ILE A 57 0.98 4.24 6.80
N VAL A 58 0.08 3.29 7.05
CA VAL A 58 -0.82 3.33 8.23
C VAL A 58 -0.03 3.24 9.54
N GLY A 59 1.08 2.48 9.56
CA GLY A 59 1.97 2.37 10.72
C GLY A 59 3.01 3.49 10.85
N GLU A 60 3.09 4.42 9.89
CA GLU A 60 4.09 5.49 9.92
C GLU A 60 3.81 6.46 11.06
N THR A 61 4.77 6.61 11.97
CA THR A 61 4.65 7.44 13.17
C THR A 61 5.63 8.61 13.15
N ALA A 62 6.90 8.33 12.88
CA ALA A 62 7.98 9.31 13.03
C ALA A 62 7.80 10.54 12.12
N ALA A 63 7.51 10.34 10.84
CA ALA A 63 7.28 11.45 9.91
C ALA A 63 6.00 12.23 10.25
N LEU A 64 4.95 11.54 10.71
CA LEU A 64 3.64 12.15 10.96
C LEU A 64 3.60 12.99 12.23
N ILE A 65 4.42 12.70 13.24
CA ILE A 65 4.57 13.56 14.42
C ILE A 65 5.00 14.97 14.03
N TYR A 66 5.94 15.06 13.10
CA TYR A 66 6.50 16.36 12.67
C TYR A 66 5.69 17.05 11.58
N THR A 67 4.89 16.32 10.80
CA THR A 67 4.16 16.88 9.66
C THR A 67 2.68 17.09 9.95
N ALA A 68 2.00 16.14 10.58
CA ALA A 68 0.58 16.22 10.91
C ALA A 68 0.32 16.72 12.33
N GLY A 69 1.28 16.55 13.23
CA GLY A 69 1.20 16.98 14.62
C GLY A 69 0.83 15.87 15.60
N SER A 70 0.88 16.21 16.90
CA SER A 70 0.60 15.30 18.01
C SER A 70 -0.66 15.67 18.82
N VAL A 71 -1.40 16.69 18.41
CA VAL A 71 -2.58 17.17 19.15
C VAL A 71 -3.78 16.27 18.90
N ALA A 72 -4.43 15.80 19.98
CA ALA A 72 -5.64 14.96 19.92
C ALA A 72 -6.88 15.80 19.55
N LYS A 73 -6.92 16.29 18.32
CA LYS A 73 -8.05 17.08 17.79
C LYS A 73 -8.38 16.61 16.38
N VAL A 74 -9.67 16.57 16.07
CA VAL A 74 -10.10 16.36 14.68
C VAL A 74 -9.83 17.65 13.90
N PRO A 75 -9.00 17.64 12.86
CA PRO A 75 -8.70 18.84 12.08
C PRO A 75 -9.98 19.29 11.35
N SER A 76 -10.32 20.56 11.47
CA SER A 76 -11.44 21.19 10.75
C SER A 76 -11.07 21.59 9.33
N ASN A 77 -9.78 21.69 9.01
CA ASN A 77 -9.23 22.07 7.70
C ASN A 77 -8.09 21.15 7.31
N LEU A 78 -7.80 21.04 6.01
CA LEU A 78 -6.68 20.25 5.47
C LEU A 78 -5.30 20.69 6.00
N MET A 79 -5.17 21.94 6.44
CA MET A 79 -3.95 22.49 7.05
C MET A 79 -3.97 22.42 8.59
N GLY A 80 -5.03 21.86 9.18
CA GLY A 80 -5.17 21.71 10.62
C GLY A 80 -4.30 20.58 11.17
N SER A 81 -3.75 20.77 12.38
CA SER A 81 -3.03 19.72 13.09
C SER A 81 -3.99 18.63 13.54
N GLY A 82 -3.57 17.38 13.37
CA GLY A 82 -4.30 16.20 13.81
C GLY A 82 -3.35 15.08 14.20
N ARG A 83 -3.87 14.05 14.86
CA ARG A 83 -3.09 12.89 15.33
C ARG A 83 -3.62 11.60 14.72
N THR A 84 -2.75 10.85 14.03
CA THR A 84 -3.11 9.52 13.52
C THR A 84 -3.14 8.50 14.66
N LEU A 85 -3.77 7.33 14.44
CA LEU A 85 -3.82 6.26 15.44
C LEU A 85 -2.42 5.79 15.87
N ALA A 86 -1.49 5.68 14.93
CA ALA A 86 -0.10 5.29 15.23
C ALA A 86 0.60 6.33 16.11
N VAL A 87 0.45 7.62 15.77
CA VAL A 87 0.98 8.72 16.60
C VAL A 87 0.29 8.78 17.95
N HIS A 88 -1.02 8.52 18.01
CA HIS A 88 -1.77 8.49 19.26
C HIS A 88 -1.25 7.41 20.21
N MET A 89 -1.07 6.19 19.72
CA MET A 89 -0.49 5.09 20.48
C MET A 89 0.91 5.45 21.00
N TYR A 90 1.75 6.02 20.14
CA TYR A 90 3.11 6.40 20.50
C TYR A 90 3.14 7.46 21.62
N VAL A 91 2.32 8.52 21.50
CA VAL A 91 2.26 9.59 22.51
C VAL A 91 1.78 9.06 23.85
N LEU A 92 0.70 8.28 23.90
CA LEU A 92 0.20 7.66 25.13
C LEU A 92 1.24 6.74 25.79
N SER A 93 1.97 5.96 24.98
CA SER A 93 3.03 5.09 25.50
C SER A 93 4.23 5.89 26.02
N SER A 94 4.59 6.98 25.39
CA SER A 94 5.72 7.81 25.79
C SER A 94 5.46 8.62 27.07
N GLU A 95 4.20 9.02 27.31
CA GLU A 95 3.78 9.71 28.51
C GLU A 95 3.69 8.78 29.73
N GLY A 96 3.49 7.47 29.52
CA GLY A 96 3.44 6.45 30.55
C GLY A 96 2.23 6.50 31.49
N LEU A 97 1.37 7.52 31.35
CA LEU A 97 0.24 7.78 32.26
C LEU A 97 -1.04 6.99 31.86
N TYR A 98 -1.17 6.63 30.60
CA TYR A 98 -2.40 6.04 30.04
C TYR A 98 -2.12 4.76 29.26
N MET A 99 -1.40 3.81 29.87
CA MET A 99 -0.99 2.57 29.22
C MET A 99 -2.18 1.73 28.73
N ASP A 100 -3.28 1.69 29.48
CA ASP A 100 -4.49 0.96 29.07
C ASP A 100 -5.09 1.52 27.77
N GLN A 101 -5.08 2.83 27.63
CA GLN A 101 -5.54 3.48 26.39
C GLN A 101 -4.57 3.26 25.23
N ALA A 102 -3.27 3.18 25.51
CA ALA A 102 -2.26 2.85 24.49
C ALA A 102 -2.48 1.42 23.96
N TYR A 103 -2.72 0.44 24.85
CA TYR A 103 -3.03 -0.93 24.45
C TYR A 103 -4.35 -1.03 23.66
N ALA A 104 -5.40 -0.34 24.12
CA ALA A 104 -6.67 -0.30 23.39
C ALA A 104 -6.49 0.28 21.97
N THR A 105 -5.70 1.36 21.84
CA THR A 105 -5.39 1.97 20.55
C THR A 105 -4.58 1.03 19.65
N ALA A 106 -3.63 0.27 20.23
CA ALA A 106 -2.84 -0.73 19.52
C ALA A 106 -3.73 -1.83 18.93
N VAL A 107 -4.70 -2.33 19.71
CA VAL A 107 -5.66 -3.35 19.24
C VAL A 107 -6.52 -2.81 18.10
N ILE A 108 -7.05 -1.58 18.23
CA ILE A 108 -7.84 -0.95 17.17
C ILE A 108 -6.99 -0.77 15.89
N LEU A 109 -5.75 -0.32 16.02
CA LEU A 109 -4.83 -0.16 14.89
C LEU A 109 -4.55 -1.50 14.22
N LEU A 110 -4.32 -2.56 14.99
CA LEU A 110 -4.10 -3.91 14.48
C LEU A 110 -5.31 -4.40 13.67
N ILE A 111 -6.52 -4.29 14.23
CA ILE A 111 -7.76 -4.68 13.55
C ILE A 111 -7.91 -3.88 12.24
N PHE A 112 -7.68 -2.58 12.29
CA PHE A 112 -7.78 -1.70 11.13
C PHE A 112 -6.80 -2.11 10.01
N VAL A 113 -5.55 -2.39 10.34
CA VAL A 113 -4.53 -2.86 9.38
C VAL A 113 -4.91 -4.23 8.80
N LEU A 114 -5.41 -5.16 9.62
CA LEU A 114 -5.87 -6.47 9.15
C LEU A 114 -7.04 -6.34 8.17
N VAL A 115 -8.03 -5.51 8.48
CA VAL A 115 -9.18 -5.24 7.60
C VAL A 115 -8.71 -4.60 6.29
N LEU A 116 -7.83 -3.60 6.33
CA LEU A 116 -7.28 -2.97 5.13
C LEU A 116 -6.53 -3.98 4.25
N ASN A 117 -5.69 -4.82 4.85
CA ASN A 117 -4.95 -5.84 4.12
C ASN A 117 -5.90 -6.89 3.50
N TRP A 118 -6.93 -7.29 4.24
CA TRP A 118 -7.93 -8.23 3.73
C TRP A 118 -8.71 -7.65 2.54
N VAL A 119 -9.23 -6.41 2.67
CA VAL A 119 -9.95 -5.70 1.60
C VAL A 119 -9.04 -5.51 0.38
N SER A 120 -7.82 -5.04 0.58
CA SER A 120 -6.85 -4.83 -0.50
C SER A 120 -6.51 -6.13 -1.22
N GLY A 121 -6.30 -7.22 -0.48
CA GLY A 121 -6.05 -8.55 -1.04
C GLY A 121 -7.27 -9.10 -1.81
N PHE A 122 -8.48 -8.83 -1.34
CA PHE A 122 -9.71 -9.21 -2.04
C PHE A 122 -9.85 -8.43 -3.36
N CYS A 123 -9.64 -7.12 -3.35
CA CYS A 123 -9.63 -6.28 -4.55
C CYS A 123 -8.57 -6.73 -5.55
N ALA A 124 -7.36 -7.03 -5.08
CA ALA A 124 -6.26 -7.53 -5.92
C ALA A 124 -6.62 -8.85 -6.63
N LYS A 125 -7.23 -9.80 -5.91
CA LYS A 125 -7.69 -11.08 -6.49
C LYS A 125 -8.80 -10.89 -7.53
N HIS A 126 -9.72 -9.97 -7.29
CA HIS A 126 -10.80 -9.67 -8.25
C HIS A 126 -10.27 -9.04 -9.53
N LEU A 127 -9.36 -8.08 -9.43
CA LEU A 127 -8.71 -7.45 -10.59
C LEU A 127 -7.85 -8.46 -11.37
N SER A 128 -7.10 -9.32 -10.68
CA SER A 128 -6.28 -10.35 -11.33
C SER A 128 -7.13 -11.36 -12.09
N LYS A 129 -8.31 -11.76 -11.58
CA LYS A 129 -9.24 -12.65 -12.29
C LYS A 129 -9.82 -12.00 -13.54
N ALA A 130 -10.14 -10.73 -13.50
CA ALA A 130 -10.66 -9.98 -14.65
C ALA A 130 -9.63 -9.86 -15.78
N THR A 131 -8.34 -9.82 -15.44
CA THR A 131 -7.24 -9.69 -16.41
C THR A 131 -6.85 -11.04 -17.04
N ASN A 132 -6.97 -12.14 -16.29
CA ASN A 132 -6.65 -13.51 -16.78
C ASN A 132 -7.83 -14.22 -17.45
N GLY A 133 -9.00 -13.60 -17.52
CA GLY A 133 -10.22 -14.16 -18.10
C GLY A 133 -10.53 -13.70 -19.53
N GLN A 134 -9.60 -13.00 -20.16
CA GLN A 134 -9.61 -12.64 -21.59
C GLN A 134 -8.38 -13.26 -22.28
#